data_dc49604955a45f72d7c922a5debcaeab
#
_entry.id   dc49604955a45f72d7c922a5debcaeab
#
_cell.length_a   1.000
_cell.length_b   1.000
_cell.length_c   1.000
_cell.angle_alpha   90.00
_cell.angle_beta   90.00
_cell.angle_gamma   90.00
#
_symmetry.space_group_name_H-M   'P 1'
#
loop_
_entity.id
_entity.type
_entity.pdbx_description
1 polymer ?
#
loop_
_entity_poly.entity_id
_entity_poly.type
_entity_poly.pdbx_seq_one_letter_code
_entity_poly.pdbx_strand_id
1 'polypeptide(L)'
;MEVVRDRLAAAHCDPAPQVVGFGHLGDCNLHICIGMPVGAPSLLPLLEPFLFEWTAERNGSISAEHGVGQCKRDYMHLQRDEAVMHEFRQVCSCCWQLV
;
A
#
# COMPACT_ATOMS: atom_id res chain seq x y z
N MET A 1 8.81 10.48 -1.31
CA MET A 1 7.84 11.59 -1.13
C MET A 1 7.60 12.36 -2.42
N GLU A 2 8.63 12.68 -3.19
CA GLU A 2 8.51 13.41 -4.46
C GLU A 2 7.60 12.70 -5.45
N VAL A 3 7.80 11.41 -5.69
CA VAL A 3 6.96 10.60 -6.60
C VAL A 3 5.46 10.65 -6.28
N VAL A 4 5.11 10.79 -5.01
CA VAL A 4 3.70 10.95 -4.59
C VAL A 4 3.19 12.34 -4.94
N ARG A 5 3.99 13.37 -4.68
CA ARG A 5 3.63 14.76 -5.04
C ARG A 5 3.47 14.94 -6.54
N ASP A 6 4.38 14.37 -7.33
CA ASP A 6 4.33 14.43 -8.78
C ASP A 6 3.07 13.72 -9.32
N ARG A 7 2.74 12.57 -8.76
CA ARG A 7 1.52 11.82 -9.12
C ARG A 7 0.25 12.61 -8.82
N LEU A 8 0.20 13.27 -7.65
CA LEU A 8 -0.93 14.10 -7.25
C LEU A 8 -1.04 15.39 -8.07
N ALA A 9 0.11 16.00 -8.39
CA ALA A 9 0.14 17.19 -9.25
C ALA A 9 -0.38 16.87 -10.66
N ALA A 10 -0.01 15.71 -11.21
CA ALA A 10 -0.51 15.26 -12.51
C ALA A 10 -2.03 15.00 -12.53
N ALA A 11 -2.63 14.71 -11.38
CA ALA A 11 -4.08 14.55 -11.24
C ALA A 11 -4.86 15.86 -11.16
N HIS A 12 -4.17 17.02 -11.18
CA HIS A 12 -4.79 18.37 -11.16
C HIS A 12 -5.80 18.57 -10.02
N CYS A 13 -5.52 18.02 -8.83
CA CYS A 13 -6.38 18.23 -7.66
C CYS A 13 -6.34 19.70 -7.21
N ASP A 14 -7.52 20.33 -7.09
CA ASP A 14 -7.66 21.69 -6.59
C ASP A 14 -8.65 21.71 -5.40
N PRO A 15 -8.25 22.21 -4.23
CA PRO A 15 -6.88 22.59 -3.87
C PRO A 15 -5.92 21.42 -3.82
N ALA A 16 -4.64 21.70 -4.04
CA ALA A 16 -3.58 20.68 -4.02
C ALA A 16 -3.51 19.99 -2.65
N PRO A 17 -3.46 18.64 -2.62
CA PRO A 17 -3.40 17.92 -1.36
C PRO A 17 -2.07 18.17 -0.63
N GLN A 18 -2.13 18.22 0.69
CA GLN A 18 -0.92 18.30 1.52
C GLN A 18 -0.36 16.90 1.73
N VAL A 19 0.92 16.70 1.41
CA VAL A 19 1.61 15.43 1.56
C VAL A 19 2.69 15.53 2.62
N VAL A 20 2.53 14.79 3.70
CA VAL A 20 3.47 14.69 4.81
C VAL A 20 3.96 13.25 4.95
N GLY A 21 5.25 13.07 5.21
CA GLY A 21 5.85 11.76 5.48
C GLY A 21 6.51 11.77 6.84
N PHE A 22 6.29 10.71 7.60
CA PHE A 22 7.01 10.40 8.84
C PHE A 22 7.19 8.87 8.92
N GLY A 23 7.95 8.38 9.88
CA GLY A 23 8.10 6.93 10.00
C GLY A 23 9.26 6.50 10.88
N HIS A 24 9.60 5.24 10.77
CA HIS A 24 10.62 4.56 11.55
C HIS A 24 11.90 4.48 10.74
N LEU A 25 12.80 5.45 10.93
CA LEU A 25 14.00 5.61 10.10
C LEU A 25 14.91 4.37 10.16
N GLY A 26 15.02 3.73 11.32
CA GLY A 26 15.84 2.53 11.51
C GLY A 26 15.36 1.33 10.69
N ASP A 27 14.07 1.26 10.43
CA ASP A 27 13.43 0.16 9.69
C ASP A 27 13.15 0.53 8.22
N CYS A 28 13.56 1.72 7.78
CA CYS A 28 13.22 2.27 6.46
C CYS A 28 11.72 2.29 6.18
N ASN A 29 10.90 2.41 7.22
CA ASN A 29 9.44 2.40 7.13
C ASN A 29 8.91 3.84 7.05
N LEU A 30 8.11 4.13 6.02
CA LEU A 30 7.56 5.46 5.75
C LEU A 30 6.03 5.43 5.79
N HIS A 31 5.46 6.25 6.64
CA HIS A 31 4.03 6.58 6.64
C HIS A 31 3.80 7.82 5.78
N ILE A 32 2.87 7.71 4.84
CA ILE A 32 2.49 8.81 3.96
C ILE A 32 1.10 9.29 4.35
N CYS A 33 1.01 10.52 4.84
CA CYS A 33 -0.26 11.17 5.16
C CYS A 33 -0.62 12.19 4.09
N ILE A 34 -1.85 12.11 3.60
CA ILE A 34 -2.36 13.01 2.57
C ILE A 34 -3.59 13.72 3.11
N GLY A 35 -3.43 15.02 3.34
CA GLY A 35 -4.52 15.89 3.78
C GLY A 35 -5.34 16.38 2.58
N MET A 36 -6.66 16.17 2.66
CA MET A 36 -7.63 16.61 1.64
C MET A 36 -8.69 17.49 2.29
N PRO A 37 -9.27 18.44 1.54
CA PRO A 37 -10.46 19.17 2.00
C PRO A 37 -11.63 18.23 2.28
N VAL A 38 -12.48 18.61 3.22
CA VAL A 38 -13.70 17.86 3.53
C VAL A 38 -14.60 17.80 2.28
N GLY A 39 -15.04 16.59 1.95
CA GLY A 39 -15.88 16.35 0.77
C GLY A 39 -15.12 16.17 -0.55
N ALA A 40 -13.79 16.24 -0.54
CA ALA A 40 -13.00 15.92 -1.73
C ALA A 40 -13.11 14.43 -2.10
N PRO A 41 -13.01 14.08 -3.39
CA PRO A 41 -13.04 12.69 -3.82
C PRO A 41 -11.85 11.91 -3.26
N SER A 42 -12.03 10.61 -3.04
CA SER A 42 -10.95 9.74 -2.57
C SER A 42 -9.81 9.67 -3.58
N LEU A 43 -8.58 9.86 -3.10
CA LEU A 43 -7.35 9.68 -3.88
C LEU A 43 -6.80 8.25 -3.82
N LEU A 44 -7.40 7.37 -3.04
CA LEU A 44 -6.92 5.99 -2.88
C LEU A 44 -6.77 5.25 -4.22
N PRO A 45 -7.73 5.28 -5.14
CA PRO A 45 -7.60 4.58 -6.42
C PRO A 45 -6.44 5.07 -7.28
N LEU A 46 -6.01 6.32 -7.09
CA LEU A 46 -4.87 6.90 -7.79
C LEU A 46 -3.53 6.48 -7.18
N LEU A 47 -3.50 6.27 -5.88
CA LEU A 47 -2.28 6.13 -5.10
C LEU A 47 -1.95 4.69 -4.72
N GLU A 48 -2.94 3.91 -4.30
CA GLU A 48 -2.66 2.56 -3.77
C GLU A 48 -2.00 1.63 -4.78
N PRO A 49 -2.54 1.42 -6.00
CA PRO A 49 -1.85 0.55 -6.97
C PRO A 49 -0.43 1.02 -7.23
N PHE A 50 -0.28 2.30 -7.51
CA PHE A 50 1.02 2.91 -7.81
C PHE A 50 2.02 2.76 -6.66
N LEU A 51 1.62 3.00 -5.42
CA LEU A 51 2.52 2.89 -4.27
C LEU A 51 2.95 1.46 -4.00
N PHE A 52 2.06 0.49 -4.20
CA PHE A 52 2.38 -0.92 -4.01
C PHE A 52 3.33 -1.42 -5.10
N GLU A 53 3.08 -1.09 -6.36
CA GLU A 53 3.96 -1.40 -7.48
C GLU A 53 5.33 -0.76 -7.29
N TRP A 54 5.37 0.54 -7.02
CA TRP A 54 6.61 1.29 -6.78
C TRP A 54 7.44 0.72 -5.63
N THR A 55 6.78 0.27 -4.57
CA THR A 55 7.43 -0.35 -3.41
C THR A 55 7.97 -1.73 -3.75
N ALA A 56 7.19 -2.55 -4.45
CA ALA A 56 7.57 -3.90 -4.85
C ALA A 56 8.75 -3.91 -5.83
N GLU A 57 8.77 -2.99 -6.81
CA GLU A 57 9.90 -2.80 -7.74
C GLU A 57 11.23 -2.52 -7.04
N ARG A 58 11.18 -2.01 -5.80
CA ARG A 58 12.36 -1.69 -4.97
C ARG A 58 12.60 -2.70 -3.87
N ASN A 59 11.98 -3.88 -3.98
CA ASN A 59 12.03 -4.96 -2.98
C ASN A 59 11.58 -4.51 -1.58
N GLY A 60 10.71 -3.51 -1.52
CA GLY A 60 10.10 -3.04 -0.27
C GLY A 60 8.85 -3.85 0.10
N SER A 61 8.41 -3.75 1.35
CA SER A 61 7.19 -4.38 1.83
C SER A 61 5.98 -3.47 1.65
N ILE A 62 4.96 -3.91 0.90
CA ILE A 62 3.69 -3.17 0.73
C ILE A 62 2.87 -3.12 2.02
N SER A 63 3.12 -4.02 2.95
CA SER A 63 2.42 -4.07 4.22
C SER A 63 3.12 -3.30 5.33
N ALA A 64 4.41 -2.97 5.13
CA ALA A 64 5.26 -2.40 6.17
C ALA A 64 5.13 -3.20 7.49
N GLU A 65 4.75 -2.56 8.60
CA GLU A 65 4.53 -3.18 9.89
C GLU A 65 3.06 -3.58 10.16
N HIS A 66 2.14 -3.12 9.31
CA HIS A 66 0.69 -3.24 9.55
C HIS A 66 0.07 -4.57 9.09
N GLY A 67 0.82 -5.41 8.40
CA GLY A 67 0.29 -6.62 7.78
C GLY A 67 -0.54 -6.35 6.54
N VAL A 68 -1.03 -7.41 5.94
CA VAL A 68 -1.77 -7.37 4.65
C VAL A 68 -3.23 -6.99 4.85
N GLY A 69 -3.89 -7.59 5.83
CA GLY A 69 -5.32 -7.44 6.02
C GLY A 69 -6.11 -7.81 4.76
N GLN A 70 -7.31 -7.28 4.64
CA GLN A 70 -8.14 -7.46 3.46
C GLN A 70 -7.82 -6.45 2.34
N CYS A 71 -7.41 -5.25 2.71
CA CYS A 71 -7.16 -4.16 1.76
C CYS A 71 -5.99 -4.42 0.80
N LYS A 72 -4.97 -5.15 1.25
CA LYS A 72 -3.75 -5.41 0.46
C LYS A 72 -3.69 -6.83 -0.09
N ARG A 73 -4.70 -7.65 0.17
CA ARG A 73 -4.74 -9.07 -0.24
C ARG A 73 -4.53 -9.24 -1.73
N ASP A 74 -5.18 -8.42 -2.54
CA ASP A 74 -5.16 -8.54 -3.99
C ASP A 74 -3.82 -8.08 -4.62
N TYR A 75 -2.97 -7.43 -3.82
CA TYR A 75 -1.63 -6.98 -4.21
C TYR A 75 -0.50 -7.90 -3.74
N MET A 76 -0.82 -9.02 -3.09
CA MET A 76 0.20 -9.95 -2.59
C MET A 76 1.04 -10.59 -3.70
N HIS A 77 0.50 -10.71 -4.91
CA HIS A 77 1.23 -11.17 -6.08
C HIS A 77 2.45 -10.30 -6.43
N LEU A 78 2.50 -9.05 -5.98
CA LEU A 78 3.66 -8.16 -6.13
C LEU A 78 4.83 -8.53 -5.21
N GLN A 79 4.58 -9.28 -4.15
CA GLN A 79 5.59 -9.59 -3.11
C GLN A 79 5.89 -11.06 -2.96
N ARG A 80 5.01 -11.93 -3.41
CA ARG A 80 5.13 -13.38 -3.26
C ARG A 80 4.72 -14.06 -4.56
N ASP A 81 5.48 -15.07 -4.93
CA ASP A 81 5.13 -15.89 -6.08
C ASP A 81 3.89 -16.76 -5.79
N GLU A 82 3.29 -17.31 -6.84
CA GLU A 82 2.05 -18.10 -6.73
C GLU A 82 2.26 -19.39 -5.93
N ALA A 83 3.45 -19.97 -5.92
CA ALA A 83 3.75 -21.15 -5.14
C ALA A 83 3.62 -20.85 -3.63
N VAL A 84 4.22 -19.76 -3.16
CA VAL A 84 4.11 -19.30 -1.78
C VAL A 84 2.67 -18.94 -1.43
N MET A 85 1.95 -18.27 -2.34
CA MET A 85 0.53 -17.94 -2.13
C MET A 85 -0.34 -19.19 -2.04
N HIS A 86 -0.03 -20.23 -2.80
CA HIS A 86 -0.70 -21.50 -2.70
C HIS A 86 -0.54 -22.13 -1.31
N GLU A 87 0.70 -22.19 -0.81
CA GLU A 87 0.98 -22.72 0.53
C GLU A 87 0.23 -21.96 1.63
N PHE A 88 0.21 -20.63 1.57
CA PHE A 88 -0.58 -19.81 2.51
C PHE A 88 -2.07 -20.15 2.49
N ARG A 89 -2.66 -20.35 1.31
CA ARG A 89 -4.07 -20.73 1.18
C ARG A 89 -4.33 -22.11 1.77
N GLN A 90 -3.40 -23.08 1.60
CA GLN A 90 -3.50 -24.40 2.19
C GLN A 90 -3.50 -24.34 3.73
N VAL A 91 -2.54 -23.63 4.31
CA VAL A 91 -2.45 -23.45 5.77
C VAL A 91 -3.72 -22.80 6.32
N CYS A 92 -4.18 -21.72 5.68
CA CYS A 92 -5.42 -21.04 6.11
C CYS A 92 -6.64 -21.97 6.03
N SER A 93 -6.80 -22.73 4.96
CA SER A 93 -7.94 -23.65 4.82
C SER A 93 -7.93 -24.78 5.85
N CYS A 94 -6.74 -25.29 6.22
CA CYS A 94 -6.61 -26.28 7.29
C CYS A 94 -7.00 -25.68 8.66
N CYS A 95 -6.62 -24.45 8.95
CA CYS A 95 -6.95 -23.81 10.22
C CYS A 95 -8.46 -23.58 10.38
N TRP A 96 -9.19 -23.28 9.33
CA TRP A 96 -10.65 -23.09 9.38
C TRP A 96 -11.44 -24.39 9.57
N GLN A 97 -10.84 -25.54 9.32
CA GLN A 97 -11.48 -26.84 9.56
C GLN A 97 -11.32 -27.34 11.02
N LEU A 98 -10.52 -26.64 11.82
CA LEU A 98 -10.27 -26.98 13.22
C LEU A 98 -11.07 -26.13 14.23
N VAL A 99 -11.93 -25.24 13.75
CA VAL A 99 -12.87 -24.42 14.53
C VAL A 99 -14.30 -24.74 14.11
#